data_591e115e3f2ff754a97345aa1bfb3bb5
#
_entry.id   591e115e3f2ff754a97345aa1bfb3bb5
#
_cell.length_a   1.000
_cell.length_b   1.000
_cell.length_c   1.000
_cell.angle_alpha   90.00
_cell.angle_beta   90.00
_cell.angle_gamma   90.00
#
_symmetry.space_group_name_H-M   'P 1'
#
loop_
_entity.id
_entity.type
_entity.pdbx_description
1 polymer ?
#
loop_
_entity_poly.entity_id
_entity_poly.type
_entity_poly.pdbx_seq_one_letter_code
_entity_poly.pdbx_strand_id
1 'polypeptide(L)'
;MANEQSEFWSKVAQKYDQVVDLQIGLATRSRVRKRVAEESRLGKLAEFGCGTGFYTQELAGKADSVVATDISSRMLALAEERVKAANVTFQVEDCQQTSLPDKTYDTAFISLAIHFTQPEKTLTEMHRILKPGGMLIIANLDPGSLNSLDRVRCLIRILYYGLTRYRVKPPKGFGKNLVTEKQLCNLLGKAGFEVISTETIKDTSRSSNIPVEYIKAVKIRAT
;
A
#
# COMPACT_ATOMS: atom_id res chain seq x y z
N MET A 1 2.82 10.88 -16.99
CA MET A 1 2.66 10.66 -15.52
C MET A 1 3.06 9.23 -15.13
N ALA A 2 2.51 8.17 -15.71
CA ALA A 2 2.90 6.79 -15.38
C ALA A 2 4.40 6.51 -15.60
N ASN A 3 4.98 6.95 -16.70
CA ASN A 3 6.42 6.81 -16.98
C ASN A 3 7.32 7.51 -15.95
N GLU A 4 6.98 8.73 -15.53
CA GLU A 4 7.76 9.47 -14.52
C GLU A 4 7.72 8.78 -13.15
N GLN A 5 6.58 8.21 -12.77
CA GLN A 5 6.45 7.43 -11.53
C GLN A 5 7.26 6.14 -11.62
N SER A 6 7.14 5.38 -12.70
CA SER A 6 7.90 4.15 -12.92
C SER A 6 9.41 4.40 -12.84
N GLU A 7 9.92 5.46 -13.49
CA GLU A 7 11.33 5.84 -13.40
C GLU A 7 11.76 6.21 -11.99
N PHE A 8 10.92 6.98 -11.27
CA PHE A 8 11.21 7.36 -9.89
C PHE A 8 11.34 6.13 -9.00
N TRP A 9 10.34 5.23 -9.03
CA TRP A 9 10.34 4.02 -8.21
C TRP A 9 11.48 3.08 -8.59
N SER A 10 11.83 2.99 -9.87
CA SER A 10 12.99 2.22 -10.33
C SER A 10 14.32 2.73 -9.77
N LYS A 11 14.48 4.06 -9.65
CA LYS A 11 15.67 4.68 -9.04
C LYS A 11 15.76 4.44 -7.54
N VAL A 12 14.63 4.35 -6.86
CA VAL A 12 14.55 4.19 -5.39
C VAL A 12 14.59 2.73 -4.96
N ALA A 13 14.27 1.79 -5.85
CA ALA A 13 13.99 0.39 -5.53
C ALA A 13 14.99 -0.25 -4.55
N GLN A 14 16.28 -0.12 -4.77
CA GLN A 14 17.32 -0.70 -3.91
C GLN A 14 17.37 -0.12 -2.48
N LYS A 15 16.83 1.08 -2.28
CA LYS A 15 16.83 1.79 -0.98
C LYS A 15 15.42 1.90 -0.39
N TYR A 16 14.43 1.39 -1.11
CA TYR A 16 13.02 1.59 -0.78
C TYR A 16 12.67 1.15 0.63
N ASP A 17 13.06 -0.05 1.02
CA ASP A 17 12.79 -0.58 2.36
C ASP A 17 13.36 0.31 3.46
N GLN A 18 14.59 0.82 3.28
CA GLN A 18 15.22 1.73 4.22
C GLN A 18 14.49 3.08 4.33
N VAL A 19 13.96 3.58 3.19
CA VAL A 19 13.18 4.83 3.16
C VAL A 19 11.86 4.66 3.90
N VAL A 20 11.15 3.55 3.69
CA VAL A 20 9.90 3.23 4.39
C VAL A 20 10.16 3.07 5.90
N ASP A 21 11.19 2.32 6.28
CA ASP A 21 11.53 2.12 7.70
C ASP A 21 11.90 3.43 8.39
N LEU A 22 12.42 4.41 7.64
CA LEU A 22 12.67 5.75 8.15
C LEU A 22 11.37 6.54 8.45
N GLN A 23 10.34 6.34 7.63
CA GLN A 23 9.07 7.08 7.75
C GLN A 23 8.18 6.54 8.87
N ILE A 24 7.95 5.23 8.88
CA ILE A 24 7.00 4.58 9.79
C ILE A 24 7.67 3.81 10.93
N GLY A 25 8.97 3.54 10.82
CA GLY A 25 9.69 2.67 11.75
C GLY A 25 9.58 1.18 11.39
N LEU A 26 10.67 0.45 11.55
CA LEU A 26 10.71 -0.99 11.29
C LEU A 26 9.69 -1.77 12.13
N ALA A 27 9.48 -1.34 13.39
CA ALA A 27 8.51 -1.99 14.28
C ALA A 27 7.06 -1.84 13.78
N THR A 28 6.67 -0.65 13.28
CA THR A 28 5.34 -0.46 12.65
C THR A 28 5.19 -1.38 11.44
N ARG A 29 6.19 -1.40 10.56
CA ARG A 29 6.18 -2.23 9.36
C ARG A 29 6.07 -3.71 9.69
N SER A 30 6.81 -4.18 10.69
CA SER A 30 6.75 -5.56 11.18
C SER A 30 5.38 -5.90 11.82
N ARG A 31 4.75 -4.95 12.52
CA ARG A 31 3.40 -5.13 13.06
C ARG A 31 2.34 -5.23 11.96
N VAL A 32 2.44 -4.39 10.92
CA VAL A 32 1.56 -4.52 9.73
C VAL A 32 1.74 -5.89 9.09
N ARG A 33 2.98 -6.37 8.94
CA ARG A 33 3.28 -7.70 8.42
C ARG A 33 2.66 -8.81 9.29
N LYS A 34 2.79 -8.71 10.61
CA LYS A 34 2.13 -9.63 11.55
C LYS A 34 0.62 -9.60 11.40
N ARG A 35 0.03 -8.39 11.27
CA ARG A 35 -1.41 -8.23 11.09
C ARG A 35 -1.90 -8.89 9.78
N VAL A 36 -1.13 -8.78 8.69
CA VAL A 36 -1.40 -9.52 7.44
C VAL A 36 -1.33 -11.04 7.67
N ALA A 37 -0.34 -11.52 8.42
CA ALA A 37 -0.21 -12.95 8.73
C ALA A 37 -1.36 -13.49 9.61
N GLU A 38 -2.08 -12.64 10.33
CA GLU A 38 -3.25 -12.99 11.14
C GLU A 38 -4.56 -13.03 10.31
N GLU A 39 -4.54 -12.58 9.04
CA GLU A 39 -5.72 -12.68 8.19
C GLU A 39 -6.14 -14.13 7.95
N SER A 40 -7.44 -14.33 7.82
CA SER A 40 -8.02 -15.60 7.39
C SER A 40 -7.72 -15.85 5.90
N ARG A 41 -8.32 -16.89 5.32
CA ARG A 41 -8.15 -17.21 3.90
C ARG A 41 -8.54 -16.03 3.00
N LEU A 42 -7.63 -15.61 2.14
CA LEU A 42 -7.79 -14.44 1.24
C LEU A 42 -8.26 -14.82 -0.17
N GLY A 43 -8.39 -16.12 -0.46
CA GLY A 43 -8.83 -16.61 -1.77
C GLY A 43 -7.89 -16.21 -2.90
N LYS A 44 -8.43 -15.83 -4.06
CA LYS A 44 -7.66 -15.25 -5.17
C LYS A 44 -7.42 -13.78 -4.89
N LEU A 45 -6.15 -13.40 -4.73
CA LEU A 45 -5.75 -12.06 -4.27
C LEU A 45 -5.04 -11.26 -5.36
N ALA A 46 -5.38 -9.97 -5.46
CA ALA A 46 -4.61 -8.97 -6.20
C ALA A 46 -3.92 -8.01 -5.22
N GLU A 47 -2.59 -7.93 -5.27
CA GLU A 47 -1.79 -6.96 -4.51
C GLU A 47 -1.40 -5.79 -5.42
N PHE A 48 -1.72 -4.56 -4.99
CA PHE A 48 -1.46 -3.33 -5.71
C PHE A 48 -0.28 -2.57 -5.12
N GLY A 49 0.74 -2.27 -5.95
CA GLY A 49 1.93 -1.59 -5.48
C GLY A 49 2.73 -2.45 -4.51
N CYS A 50 3.04 -3.70 -4.87
CA CYS A 50 3.74 -4.64 -4.00
C CYS A 50 5.17 -4.21 -3.64
N GLY A 51 5.75 -3.25 -4.40
CA GLY A 51 7.09 -2.76 -4.20
C GLY A 51 8.12 -3.90 -4.27
N THR A 52 8.93 -4.00 -3.23
CA THR A 52 9.95 -5.06 -3.09
C THR A 52 9.41 -6.38 -2.54
N GLY A 53 8.09 -6.59 -2.53
CA GLY A 53 7.47 -7.85 -2.08
C GLY A 53 7.48 -8.06 -0.56
N PHE A 54 7.57 -6.99 0.24
CA PHE A 54 7.72 -7.11 1.70
C PHE A 54 6.53 -7.79 2.37
N TYR A 55 5.31 -7.58 1.89
CA TYR A 55 4.09 -8.23 2.40
C TYR A 55 3.66 -9.43 1.57
N THR A 56 4.09 -9.52 0.33
CA THR A 56 3.66 -10.53 -0.66
C THR A 56 3.87 -11.96 -0.15
N GLN A 57 4.97 -12.23 0.57
CA GLN A 57 5.26 -13.57 1.12
C GLN A 57 4.21 -14.02 2.14
N GLU A 58 3.75 -13.11 3.02
CA GLU A 58 2.70 -13.40 4.00
C GLU A 58 1.33 -13.55 3.33
N LEU A 59 1.03 -12.68 2.36
CA LEU A 59 -0.20 -12.76 1.56
C LEU A 59 -0.28 -14.10 0.82
N ALA A 60 0.84 -14.56 0.25
CA ALA A 60 0.92 -15.85 -0.43
C ALA A 60 0.59 -17.04 0.50
N GLY A 61 0.98 -16.96 1.76
CA GLY A 61 0.66 -17.97 2.77
C GLY A 61 -0.82 -18.01 3.18
N LYS A 62 -1.62 -17.02 2.80
CA LYS A 62 -3.05 -16.87 3.14
C LYS A 62 -3.98 -16.95 1.93
N ALA A 63 -3.43 -16.81 0.72
CA ALA A 63 -4.19 -16.79 -0.53
C ALA A 63 -4.04 -18.11 -1.31
N ASP A 64 -5.05 -18.43 -2.09
CA ASP A 64 -4.97 -19.55 -3.04
C ASP A 64 -4.02 -19.20 -4.19
N SER A 65 -4.05 -17.95 -4.64
CA SER A 65 -3.12 -17.36 -5.61
C SER A 65 -3.01 -15.86 -5.40
N VAL A 66 -1.84 -15.31 -5.72
CA VAL A 66 -1.56 -13.87 -5.65
C VAL A 66 -1.11 -13.38 -7.02
N VAL A 67 -1.74 -12.31 -7.49
CA VAL A 67 -1.19 -11.47 -8.56
C VAL A 67 -0.66 -10.21 -7.90
N ALA A 68 0.67 -10.09 -7.79
CA ALA A 68 1.34 -8.95 -7.20
C ALA A 68 1.75 -7.96 -8.30
N THR A 69 1.28 -6.72 -8.18
CA THR A 69 1.48 -5.70 -9.21
C THR A 69 2.28 -4.51 -8.69
N ASP A 70 3.11 -3.93 -9.56
CA ASP A 70 3.78 -2.65 -9.30
C ASP A 70 4.01 -1.93 -10.64
N ILE A 71 4.08 -0.62 -10.62
CA ILE A 71 4.34 0.19 -11.82
C ILE A 71 5.81 0.11 -12.27
N SER A 72 6.71 -0.32 -11.38
CA SER A 72 8.16 -0.41 -11.61
C SER A 72 8.59 -1.87 -11.79
N SER A 73 9.06 -2.21 -12.98
CA SER A 73 9.66 -3.52 -13.26
C SER A 73 10.87 -3.82 -12.36
N ARG A 74 11.60 -2.77 -11.92
CA ARG A 74 12.73 -2.96 -11.02
C ARG A 74 12.31 -3.30 -9.59
N MET A 75 11.15 -2.78 -9.13
CA MET A 75 10.55 -3.22 -7.86
C MET A 75 10.16 -4.70 -7.95
N LEU A 76 9.50 -5.09 -9.03
CA LEU A 76 9.09 -6.49 -9.25
C LEU A 76 10.28 -7.44 -9.29
N ALA A 77 11.39 -7.07 -9.94
CA ALA A 77 12.60 -7.90 -9.95
C ALA A 77 13.11 -8.18 -8.52
N LEU A 78 13.10 -7.16 -7.62
CA LEU A 78 13.45 -7.37 -6.21
C LEU A 78 12.42 -8.20 -5.45
N ALA A 79 11.14 -8.05 -5.80
CA ALA A 79 10.07 -8.86 -5.21
C ALA A 79 10.20 -10.33 -5.61
N GLU A 80 10.50 -10.65 -6.86
CA GLU A 80 10.77 -12.00 -7.36
C GLU A 80 11.96 -12.66 -6.68
N GLU A 81 13.03 -11.87 -6.39
CA GLU A 81 14.18 -12.35 -5.63
C GLU A 81 13.82 -12.68 -4.18
N ARG A 82 12.92 -11.90 -3.57
CA ARG A 82 12.52 -12.03 -2.16
C ARG A 82 11.49 -13.13 -1.92
N VAL A 83 10.44 -13.17 -2.75
CA VAL A 83 9.28 -14.04 -2.56
C VAL A 83 9.54 -15.40 -3.19
N LYS A 84 9.45 -16.47 -2.41
CA LYS A 84 9.70 -17.85 -2.85
C LYS A 84 8.42 -18.72 -2.83
N ALA A 85 7.27 -18.08 -3.01
CA ALA A 85 5.98 -18.77 -3.03
C ALA A 85 5.55 -19.09 -4.47
N ALA A 86 5.23 -20.36 -4.76
CA ALA A 86 4.87 -20.82 -6.10
C ALA A 86 3.51 -20.31 -6.60
N ASN A 87 2.66 -19.83 -5.68
CA ASN A 87 1.32 -19.30 -5.97
C ASN A 87 1.31 -17.78 -6.22
N VAL A 88 2.47 -17.16 -6.47
CA VAL A 88 2.61 -15.72 -6.76
C VAL A 88 3.02 -15.51 -8.21
N THR A 89 2.33 -14.59 -8.89
CA THR A 89 2.74 -14.05 -10.19
C THR A 89 2.94 -12.55 -10.08
N PHE A 90 3.96 -12.01 -10.79
CA PHE A 90 4.27 -10.59 -10.78
C PHE A 90 3.92 -9.97 -12.13
N GLN A 91 3.28 -8.78 -12.12
CA GLN A 91 2.86 -8.06 -13.32
C GLN A 91 3.11 -6.56 -13.19
N VAL A 92 3.62 -5.94 -14.27
CA VAL A 92 3.76 -4.48 -14.32
C VAL A 92 2.41 -3.86 -14.63
N GLU A 93 1.85 -3.10 -13.66
CA GLU A 93 0.52 -2.48 -13.78
C GLU A 93 0.49 -1.09 -13.13
N ASP A 94 -0.31 -0.19 -13.68
CA ASP A 94 -0.74 1.02 -12.98
C ASP A 94 -1.99 0.69 -12.16
N CYS A 95 -1.91 0.80 -10.84
CA CYS A 95 -3.02 0.48 -9.94
C CYS A 95 -4.28 1.36 -10.16
N GLN A 96 -4.20 2.41 -10.97
CA GLN A 96 -5.34 3.24 -11.35
C GLN A 96 -6.10 2.69 -12.57
N GLN A 97 -5.47 1.80 -13.34
CA GLN A 97 -6.04 1.16 -14.53
C GLN A 97 -5.22 -0.07 -14.87
N THR A 98 -5.66 -1.23 -14.40
CA THR A 98 -4.96 -2.51 -14.62
C THR A 98 -5.56 -3.31 -15.78
N SER A 99 -4.79 -4.26 -16.29
CA SER A 99 -5.28 -5.29 -17.23
C SER A 99 -6.01 -6.44 -16.51
N LEU A 100 -6.10 -6.41 -15.18
CA LEU A 100 -6.73 -7.45 -14.38
C LEU A 100 -8.23 -7.58 -14.70
N PRO A 101 -8.76 -8.82 -14.80
CA PRO A 101 -10.15 -9.04 -15.20
C PRO A 101 -11.17 -8.59 -14.12
N ASP A 102 -12.35 -8.16 -14.58
CA ASP A 102 -13.46 -7.74 -13.74
C ASP A 102 -13.93 -8.88 -12.82
N LYS A 103 -14.40 -8.54 -11.62
CA LYS A 103 -15.11 -9.43 -10.69
C LYS A 103 -14.44 -10.81 -10.52
N THR A 104 -13.11 -10.83 -10.49
CA THR A 104 -12.33 -12.06 -10.51
C THR A 104 -11.69 -12.38 -9.17
N TYR A 105 -11.36 -11.34 -8.36
CA TYR A 105 -10.60 -11.50 -7.14
C TYR A 105 -11.52 -11.53 -5.91
N ASP A 106 -11.15 -12.38 -4.94
CA ASP A 106 -11.82 -12.45 -3.64
C ASP A 106 -11.33 -11.35 -2.72
N THR A 107 -10.03 -11.00 -2.84
CA THR A 107 -9.39 -9.95 -2.04
C THR A 107 -8.51 -9.06 -2.91
N ALA A 108 -8.56 -7.74 -2.64
CA ALA A 108 -7.57 -6.76 -3.10
C ALA A 108 -6.80 -6.23 -1.89
N PHE A 109 -5.48 -6.07 -2.02
CA PHE A 109 -4.61 -5.55 -0.99
C PHE A 109 -3.77 -4.39 -1.54
N ILE A 110 -3.65 -3.31 -0.79
CA ILE A 110 -2.73 -2.20 -1.08
C ILE A 110 -2.09 -1.70 0.21
N SER A 111 -0.76 -1.58 0.20
CA SER A 111 -0.01 -1.08 1.35
C SER A 111 0.91 0.06 0.96
N LEU A 112 0.81 1.18 1.67
CA LEU A 112 1.69 2.34 1.57
C LEU A 112 1.86 2.90 0.14
N ALA A 113 0.89 2.65 -0.74
CA ALA A 113 0.95 3.04 -2.14
C ALA A 113 -0.17 4.00 -2.58
N ILE A 114 -1.36 3.94 -1.96
CA ILE A 114 -2.54 4.69 -2.41
C ILE A 114 -2.31 6.22 -2.46
N HIS A 115 -1.50 6.76 -1.55
CA HIS A 115 -1.18 8.19 -1.49
C HIS A 115 -0.24 8.68 -2.61
N PHE A 116 0.31 7.76 -3.42
CA PHE A 116 1.06 8.09 -4.64
C PHE A 116 0.20 8.09 -5.91
N THR A 117 -1.07 7.79 -5.78
CA THR A 117 -2.04 7.67 -6.87
C THR A 117 -3.13 8.74 -6.77
N GLN A 118 -4.12 8.67 -7.63
CA GLN A 118 -5.42 9.32 -7.45
C GLN A 118 -6.33 8.32 -6.71
N PRO A 119 -6.56 8.49 -5.39
CA PRO A 119 -7.22 7.46 -4.57
C PRO A 119 -8.57 7.02 -5.12
N GLU A 120 -9.35 7.97 -5.68
CA GLU A 120 -10.67 7.68 -6.26
C GLU A 120 -10.57 6.70 -7.43
N LYS A 121 -9.58 6.89 -8.33
CA LYS A 121 -9.39 5.99 -9.47
C LYS A 121 -8.91 4.62 -9.02
N THR A 122 -7.96 4.58 -8.10
CA THR A 122 -7.43 3.34 -7.54
C THR A 122 -8.53 2.53 -6.84
N LEU A 123 -9.38 3.18 -6.04
CA LEU A 123 -10.52 2.52 -5.38
C LEU A 123 -11.56 2.02 -6.38
N THR A 124 -11.84 2.80 -7.44
CA THR A 124 -12.73 2.37 -8.53
C THR A 124 -12.18 1.14 -9.24
N GLU A 125 -10.88 1.10 -9.49
CA GLU A 125 -10.22 -0.04 -10.14
C GLU A 125 -10.24 -1.30 -9.24
N MET A 126 -9.95 -1.15 -7.95
CA MET A 126 -10.07 -2.24 -6.99
C MET A 126 -11.52 -2.75 -6.88
N HIS A 127 -12.49 -1.83 -6.92
CA HIS A 127 -13.91 -2.21 -6.95
C HIS A 127 -14.24 -2.99 -8.22
N ARG A 128 -13.71 -2.60 -9.39
CA ARG A 128 -13.95 -3.29 -10.67
C ARG A 128 -13.52 -4.75 -10.62
N ILE A 129 -12.29 -5.02 -10.16
CA ILE A 129 -11.71 -6.36 -10.17
C ILE A 129 -12.26 -7.29 -9.09
N LEU A 130 -12.77 -6.75 -7.98
CA LEU A 130 -13.31 -7.54 -6.88
C LEU A 130 -14.67 -8.16 -7.23
N LYS A 131 -14.88 -9.40 -6.82
CA LYS A 131 -16.20 -10.06 -6.82
C LYS A 131 -17.19 -9.28 -5.95
N PRO A 132 -18.51 -9.39 -6.19
CA PRO A 132 -19.52 -8.90 -5.24
C PRO A 132 -19.31 -9.52 -3.85
N GLY A 133 -19.20 -8.71 -2.82
CA GLY A 133 -18.83 -9.14 -1.47
C GLY A 133 -17.35 -9.44 -1.27
N GLY A 134 -16.49 -9.15 -2.26
CA GLY A 134 -15.04 -9.28 -2.14
C GLY A 134 -14.44 -8.26 -1.15
N MET A 135 -13.32 -8.62 -0.56
CA MET A 135 -12.67 -7.84 0.49
C MET A 135 -11.60 -6.90 -0.08
N LEU A 136 -11.56 -5.68 0.44
CA LEU A 136 -10.47 -4.73 0.24
C LEU A 136 -9.74 -4.53 1.56
N ILE A 137 -8.42 -4.68 1.55
CA ILE A 137 -7.54 -4.43 2.68
C ILE A 137 -6.56 -3.32 2.31
N ILE A 138 -6.51 -2.27 3.11
CA ILE A 138 -5.64 -1.10 2.90
C ILE A 138 -4.77 -0.89 4.13
N ALA A 139 -3.45 -0.78 3.95
CA ALA A 139 -2.54 -0.24 4.95
C ALA A 139 -2.07 1.14 4.48
N ASN A 140 -2.59 2.23 5.07
CA ASN A 140 -2.35 3.60 4.65
C ASN A 140 -1.58 4.41 5.69
N LEU A 141 -0.72 5.32 5.25
CA LEU A 141 -0.10 6.31 6.14
C LEU A 141 -1.15 7.30 6.64
N ASP A 142 -1.24 7.52 7.94
CA ASP A 142 -2.05 8.59 8.51
C ASP A 142 -1.20 9.65 9.27
N PRO A 143 -0.61 10.61 8.54
CA PRO A 143 0.08 11.73 9.18
C PRO A 143 -0.89 12.65 9.93
N GLY A 144 -2.20 12.53 9.68
CA GLY A 144 -3.25 13.30 10.34
C GLY A 144 -3.32 13.07 11.85
N SER A 145 -2.99 11.84 12.28
CA SER A 145 -2.96 11.45 13.69
C SER A 145 -1.73 11.95 14.46
N LEU A 146 -0.71 12.53 13.81
CA LEU A 146 0.43 13.17 14.45
C LEU A 146 0.06 14.57 14.95
N ASN A 147 0.53 14.93 16.16
CA ASN A 147 0.47 16.34 16.61
C ASN A 147 1.39 17.24 15.75
N SER A 148 1.22 18.55 15.86
CA SER A 148 1.93 19.53 15.02
C SER A 148 3.45 19.43 15.15
N LEU A 149 3.97 19.21 16.36
CA LEU A 149 5.41 19.10 16.63
C LEU A 149 6.00 17.83 15.98
N ASP A 150 5.32 16.70 16.12
CA ASP A 150 5.76 15.44 15.54
C ASP A 150 5.67 15.41 14.01
N ARG A 151 4.70 16.14 13.43
CA ARG A 151 4.66 16.38 11.96
C ARG A 151 5.91 17.11 11.48
N VAL A 152 6.30 18.20 12.18
CA VAL A 152 7.51 18.95 11.84
C VAL A 152 8.76 18.08 11.99
N ARG A 153 8.89 17.33 13.06
CA ARG A 153 10.01 16.40 13.30
C ARG A 153 10.10 15.34 12.21
N CYS A 154 8.95 14.77 11.82
CA CYS A 154 8.85 13.79 10.74
C CYS A 154 9.31 14.39 9.41
N LEU A 155 8.81 15.59 9.06
CA LEU A 155 9.17 16.30 7.82
C LEU A 155 10.67 16.61 7.77
N ILE A 156 11.23 17.16 8.84
CA ILE A 156 12.69 17.45 8.93
C ILE A 156 13.48 16.16 8.72
N ARG A 157 13.08 15.06 9.36
CA ARG A 157 13.73 13.75 9.22
C ARG A 157 13.69 13.25 7.78
N ILE A 158 12.52 13.27 7.13
CA ILE A 158 12.34 12.83 5.74
C ILE A 158 13.19 13.69 4.79
N LEU A 159 13.16 15.02 4.95
CA LEU A 159 13.95 15.93 4.13
C LEU A 159 15.46 15.72 4.35
N TYR A 160 15.91 15.68 5.59
CA TYR A 160 17.31 15.50 5.93
C TYR A 160 17.87 14.20 5.31
N TYR A 161 17.25 13.06 5.58
CA TYR A 161 17.74 11.78 5.05
C TYR A 161 17.48 11.63 3.54
N GLY A 162 16.39 12.17 3.04
CA GLY A 162 16.10 12.18 1.59
C GLY A 162 17.19 12.90 0.82
N LEU A 163 17.62 14.08 1.28
CA LEU A 163 18.63 14.89 0.60
C LEU A 163 20.07 14.37 0.84
N THR A 164 20.39 13.96 2.08
CA THR A 164 21.79 13.66 2.47
C THR A 164 22.15 12.21 2.20
N ARG A 165 21.31 11.26 2.58
CA ARG A 165 21.63 9.82 2.56
C ARG A 165 21.12 9.10 1.33
N TYR A 166 19.89 9.39 0.92
CA TYR A 166 19.26 8.68 -0.18
C TYR A 166 19.34 9.40 -1.51
N ARG A 167 19.60 10.72 -1.51
CA ARG A 167 19.67 11.59 -2.70
C ARG A 167 18.45 11.42 -3.63
N VAL A 168 17.28 11.22 -3.02
CA VAL A 168 16.03 11.00 -3.73
C VAL A 168 15.20 12.26 -3.63
N LYS A 169 14.88 12.87 -4.78
CA LYS A 169 13.87 13.92 -4.84
C LYS A 169 12.50 13.26 -4.97
N PRO A 170 11.55 13.56 -4.08
CA PRO A 170 10.19 13.03 -4.24
C PRO A 170 9.60 13.49 -5.58
N PRO A 171 8.72 12.67 -6.19
CA PRO A 171 8.05 13.05 -7.44
C PRO A 171 7.23 14.32 -7.26
N LYS A 172 6.98 15.05 -8.35
CA LYS A 172 6.10 16.22 -8.32
C LYS A 172 4.72 15.82 -7.79
N GLY A 173 4.26 16.50 -6.76
CA GLY A 173 2.98 16.19 -6.13
C GLY A 173 3.05 15.14 -5.00
N PHE A 174 4.23 14.67 -4.63
CA PHE A 174 4.42 13.84 -3.44
C PHE A 174 3.73 14.47 -2.21
N GLY A 175 2.89 13.70 -1.55
CA GLY A 175 2.13 14.17 -0.39
C GLY A 175 0.84 14.93 -0.68
N LYS A 176 0.52 15.27 -1.94
CA LYS A 176 -0.75 15.94 -2.29
C LYS A 176 -1.97 15.04 -2.05
N ASN A 177 -1.79 13.73 -2.17
CA ASN A 177 -2.84 12.72 -2.05
C ASN A 177 -2.73 11.95 -0.72
N LEU A 178 -2.05 12.51 0.28
CA LEU A 178 -2.10 11.98 1.63
C LEU A 178 -3.52 12.19 2.16
N VAL A 179 -4.17 11.08 2.49
CA VAL A 179 -5.53 11.06 3.02
C VAL A 179 -5.53 10.55 4.45
N THR A 180 -6.30 11.21 5.31
CA THR A 180 -6.53 10.75 6.67
C THR A 180 -7.47 9.53 6.65
N GLU A 181 -7.52 8.78 7.75
CA GLU A 181 -8.46 7.67 7.92
C GLU A 181 -9.89 8.09 7.55
N LYS A 182 -10.38 9.20 8.11
CA LYS A 182 -11.74 9.71 7.85
C LYS A 182 -12.00 10.01 6.38
N GLN A 183 -11.02 10.63 5.69
CA GLN A 183 -11.12 10.92 4.26
C GLN A 183 -11.15 9.63 3.45
N LEU A 184 -10.29 8.67 3.79
CA LEU A 184 -10.22 7.38 3.10
C LEU A 184 -11.50 6.56 3.28
N CYS A 185 -12.07 6.51 4.50
CA CYS A 185 -13.36 5.87 4.74
C CYS A 185 -14.51 6.52 3.94
N ASN A 186 -14.51 7.85 3.79
CA ASN A 186 -15.49 8.54 2.94
C ASN A 186 -15.31 8.19 1.45
N LEU A 187 -14.06 8.11 0.97
CA LEU A 187 -13.76 7.69 -0.41
C LEU A 187 -14.17 6.24 -0.66
N LEU A 188 -13.94 5.34 0.30
CA LEU A 188 -14.39 3.95 0.25
C LEU A 188 -15.91 3.86 0.09
N GLY A 189 -16.68 4.59 0.91
CA GLY A 189 -18.15 4.63 0.77
C GLY A 189 -18.60 5.10 -0.61
N LYS A 190 -17.97 6.18 -1.15
CA LYS A 190 -18.27 6.68 -2.50
C LYS A 190 -17.91 5.68 -3.61
N ALA A 191 -16.88 4.86 -3.39
CA ALA A 191 -16.45 3.84 -4.33
C ALA A 191 -17.25 2.52 -4.22
N GLY A 192 -18.29 2.45 -3.38
CA GLY A 192 -19.14 1.27 -3.23
C GLY A 192 -18.59 0.21 -2.26
N PHE A 193 -17.80 0.64 -1.27
CA PHE A 193 -17.32 -0.22 -0.21
C PHE A 193 -17.97 0.11 1.13
N GLU A 194 -18.23 -0.90 1.93
CA GLU A 194 -18.58 -0.81 3.34
C GLU A 194 -17.37 -1.10 4.21
N VAL A 195 -16.95 -0.15 5.06
CA VAL A 195 -15.82 -0.32 5.99
C VAL A 195 -16.28 -1.21 7.15
N ILE A 196 -15.59 -2.33 7.37
CA ILE A 196 -15.91 -3.30 8.43
C ILE A 196 -14.99 -3.19 9.65
N SER A 197 -13.76 -2.72 9.47
CA SER A 197 -12.86 -2.44 10.60
C SER A 197 -11.77 -1.44 10.23
N THR A 198 -11.32 -0.67 11.22
CA THR A 198 -10.13 0.17 11.18
C THR A 198 -9.27 -0.12 12.40
N GLU A 199 -7.95 -0.10 12.23
CA GLU A 199 -6.97 -0.33 13.29
C GLU A 199 -5.75 0.54 13.05
N THR A 200 -5.36 1.34 14.07
CA THR A 200 -4.14 2.15 14.01
C THR A 200 -2.93 1.34 14.50
N ILE A 201 -1.95 1.15 13.64
CA ILE A 201 -0.70 0.46 13.93
C ILE A 201 0.43 1.49 14.02
N LYS A 202 1.05 1.62 15.20
CA LYS A 202 2.12 2.60 15.44
C LYS A 202 3.27 1.99 16.24
N ASP A 203 4.49 2.37 15.86
CA ASP A 203 5.67 2.17 16.69
C ASP A 203 5.79 3.33 17.68
N THR A 204 5.69 3.02 18.96
CA THR A 204 5.76 4.00 20.04
C THR A 204 7.19 4.38 20.45
N SER A 205 8.21 3.76 19.86
CA SER A 205 9.63 4.08 20.14
C SER A 205 10.00 5.51 19.73
N ARG A 206 9.28 6.08 18.75
CA ARG A 206 9.41 7.48 18.32
C ARG A 206 8.03 8.06 18.04
N SER A 207 7.69 9.14 18.73
CA SER A 207 6.40 9.83 18.56
C SER A 207 6.18 10.34 17.13
N SER A 208 7.28 10.70 16.43
CA SER A 208 7.27 11.20 15.06
C SER A 208 7.21 10.13 13.96
N ASN A 209 7.12 8.82 14.30
CA ASN A 209 6.83 7.79 13.32
C ASN A 209 5.37 7.93 12.85
N ILE A 210 5.15 7.92 11.52
CA ILE A 210 3.80 8.03 10.96
C ILE A 210 3.05 6.73 11.27
N PRO A 211 1.86 6.81 11.88
CA PRO A 211 1.01 5.63 12.04
C PRO A 211 0.53 5.08 10.72
N VAL A 212 0.22 3.80 10.71
CA VAL A 212 -0.42 3.11 9.60
C VAL A 212 -1.82 2.71 10.02
N GLU A 213 -2.81 3.16 9.25
CA GLU A 213 -4.18 2.69 9.38
C GLU A 213 -4.38 1.43 8.56
N TYR A 214 -4.79 0.36 9.23
CA TYR A 214 -5.13 -0.92 8.62
C TYR A 214 -6.65 -1.00 8.52
N ILE A 215 -7.17 -0.87 7.29
CA ILE A 215 -8.60 -0.76 7.01
C ILE A 215 -9.05 -1.99 6.25
N LYS A 216 -10.17 -2.58 6.67
CA LYS A 216 -10.85 -3.66 5.94
C LYS A 216 -12.22 -3.15 5.49
N ALA A 217 -12.54 -3.36 4.23
CA ALA A 217 -13.80 -3.00 3.65
C ALA A 217 -14.32 -4.10 2.71
N VAL A 218 -15.62 -4.18 2.53
CA VAL A 218 -16.27 -5.17 1.65
C VAL A 218 -16.96 -4.44 0.51
N LYS A 219 -16.81 -4.96 -0.71
CA LYS A 219 -17.54 -4.48 -1.87
C LYS A 219 -19.04 -4.75 -1.68
N ILE A 220 -19.83 -3.68 -1.68
CA ILE A 220 -21.28 -3.75 -1.54
C ILE A 220 -21.85 -4.57 -2.72
N ARG A 221 -22.70 -5.55 -2.42
CA ARG A 221 -23.42 -6.31 -3.45
C ARG A 221 -24.44 -5.38 -4.11
N ALA A 222 -24.43 -5.31 -5.43
CA ALA A 222 -25.55 -4.68 -6.14
C ALA A 222 -26.81 -5.48 -5.81
N THR A 223 -27.81 -4.81 -5.23
CA THR A 223 -29.15 -5.36 -5.01
C THR A 223 -29.86 -5.60 -6.35
#